data_541efdd09432ce41d61a508d7782b84c
#
_entry.id   541efdd09432ce41d61a508d7782b84c
#
_cell.length_a   1.000
_cell.length_b   1.000
_cell.length_c   1.000
_cell.angle_alpha   90.00
_cell.angle_beta   90.00
_cell.angle_gamma   90.00
#
_symmetry.space_group_name_H-M   'P 1'
#
loop_
_entity.id
_entity.type
_entity.pdbx_description
1 polymer ?
#
loop_
_entity_poly.entity_id
_entity_poly.type
_entity_poly.pdbx_seq_one_letter_code
_entity_poly.pdbx_strand_id
1 'polypeptide(L)'
;MKTTSLCLVLWLYLTAAPGFAADGGTFTIVEGSSRVLRDTKWYKLVAGARIQEGDIIDAADKTQVQIELTKGGTLNLVGPATFFAAAVPMRNDQLAGTLEFALPRGWLKLAAKTADAGVRLRSPVAVLNLHDGVVVMHIEPNSMEMFVESGAVNIAESGAGGKDGATHDAKSGEYWARSADRPLSTERRAPSPFVAAMPHHLIDPLPNIAARYKDVRVQLVPDRDITYAEATPWLNGPYRKSFLKRFGPRLQDREFRGSVEANIAHYPEWDRVLHPEKYLPKSPAPAT
;
A
#
# COMPACT_ATOMS: atom_id res chain seq x y z
N MET A 1 -17.97 71.65 -3.27
CA MET A 1 -18.63 70.34 -3.11
C MET A 1 -17.67 69.32 -3.62
N LYS A 2 -17.04 68.58 -2.71
CA LYS A 2 -16.04 67.47 -3.04
C LYS A 2 -16.71 66.11 -2.77
N THR A 3 -16.99 65.43 -3.83
CA THR A 3 -17.54 64.06 -3.76
C THR A 3 -16.41 63.05 -3.68
N THR A 4 -16.23 62.43 -2.51
CA THR A 4 -15.29 61.33 -2.26
C THR A 4 -15.94 60.00 -2.68
N SER A 5 -15.39 59.42 -3.74
CA SER A 5 -15.80 58.07 -4.24
C SER A 5 -15.11 57.00 -3.41
N LEU A 6 -15.90 56.24 -2.67
CA LEU A 6 -15.44 55.11 -1.83
C LEU A 6 -15.41 53.85 -2.69
N CYS A 7 -14.22 53.42 -3.16
CA CYS A 7 -14.03 52.12 -3.82
C CYS A 7 -14.04 51.01 -2.80
N LEU A 8 -15.12 50.24 -2.74
CA LEU A 8 -15.25 49.00 -1.95
C LEU A 8 -14.55 47.87 -2.71
N VAL A 9 -13.35 47.49 -2.27
CA VAL A 9 -12.62 46.32 -2.81
C VAL A 9 -13.17 45.08 -2.12
N LEU A 10 -14.02 44.34 -2.84
CA LEU A 10 -14.56 43.07 -2.40
C LEU A 10 -13.49 42.00 -2.61
N TRP A 11 -12.80 41.56 -1.53
CA TRP A 11 -11.91 40.44 -1.55
C TRP A 11 -12.74 39.11 -1.65
N LEU A 12 -12.80 38.58 -2.85
CA LEU A 12 -13.32 37.21 -3.07
C LEU A 12 -12.33 36.21 -2.49
N TYR A 13 -12.58 35.73 -1.29
CA TYR A 13 -11.88 34.51 -0.79
C TYR A 13 -12.34 33.36 -1.63
N LEU A 14 -11.52 32.98 -2.61
CA LEU A 14 -11.64 31.70 -3.33
C LEU A 14 -11.25 30.62 -2.35
N THR A 15 -12.20 30.08 -1.59
CA THR A 15 -12.01 28.85 -0.83
C THR A 15 -11.82 27.74 -1.83
N ALA A 16 -10.58 27.35 -2.10
CA ALA A 16 -10.27 26.13 -2.80
C ALA A 16 -10.94 24.99 -2.01
N ALA A 17 -12.04 24.45 -2.53
CA ALA A 17 -12.61 23.23 -2.01
C ALA A 17 -11.49 22.15 -2.09
N PRO A 18 -11.20 21.44 -1.00
CA PRO A 18 -10.23 20.34 -1.06
C PRO A 18 -10.72 19.39 -2.14
N GLY A 19 -9.94 19.27 -3.22
CA GLY A 19 -10.20 18.34 -4.30
C GLY A 19 -10.35 16.95 -3.69
N PHE A 20 -11.40 16.25 -4.08
CA PHE A 20 -11.64 14.90 -3.60
C PHE A 20 -10.46 14.03 -4.05
N ALA A 21 -9.65 13.58 -3.12
CA ALA A 21 -8.73 12.51 -3.41
C ALA A 21 -9.59 11.28 -3.78
N ALA A 22 -9.46 10.88 -5.00
CA ALA A 22 -10.14 9.73 -5.53
C ALA A 22 -9.70 8.49 -4.75
N ASP A 23 -10.65 7.67 -4.33
CA ASP A 23 -10.42 6.55 -3.45
C ASP A 23 -10.55 5.20 -4.15
N GLY A 24 -9.61 4.29 -3.87
CA GLY A 24 -9.62 2.92 -4.38
C GLY A 24 -10.65 2.02 -3.69
N GLY A 25 -11.21 2.46 -2.56
CA GLY A 25 -12.16 1.70 -1.76
C GLY A 25 -12.39 2.29 -0.37
N THR A 26 -13.28 1.64 0.37
CA THR A 26 -13.68 2.04 1.72
C THR A 26 -13.27 0.96 2.72
N PHE A 27 -12.66 1.35 3.83
CA PHE A 27 -12.49 0.48 4.99
C PHE A 27 -13.85 0.27 5.65
N THR A 28 -14.45 -0.90 5.47
CA THR A 28 -15.83 -1.15 5.94
C THR A 28 -15.87 -1.84 7.27
N ILE A 29 -14.91 -2.71 7.54
CA ILE A 29 -14.75 -3.38 8.82
C ILE A 29 -13.31 -3.12 9.29
N VAL A 30 -13.18 -2.67 10.55
CA VAL A 30 -11.89 -2.47 11.22
C VAL A 30 -12.06 -2.95 12.65
N GLU A 31 -11.57 -4.16 12.93
CA GLU A 31 -11.64 -4.77 14.25
C GLU A 31 -10.22 -5.01 14.77
N GLY A 32 -10.01 -4.77 16.06
CA GLY A 32 -8.70 -4.85 16.68
C GLY A 32 -7.88 -3.57 16.49
N SER A 33 -6.55 -3.69 16.48
CA SER A 33 -5.63 -2.57 16.39
C SER A 33 -5.00 -2.49 15.01
N SER A 34 -5.39 -1.49 14.24
CA SER A 34 -4.81 -1.20 12.93
C SER A 34 -4.53 0.28 12.76
N ARG A 35 -3.51 0.57 11.96
CA ARG A 35 -3.09 1.93 11.64
C ARG A 35 -2.76 2.06 10.16
N VAL A 36 -2.86 3.28 9.65
CA VAL A 36 -2.48 3.60 8.28
C VAL A 36 -1.41 4.69 8.29
N LEU A 37 -0.36 4.48 7.51
CA LEU A 37 0.67 5.48 7.26
C LEU A 37 0.31 6.25 5.98
N ARG A 38 0.06 7.56 6.11
CA ARG A 38 -0.08 8.52 5.00
C ARG A 38 1.05 9.52 5.05
N ASP A 39 1.67 9.74 3.93
CA ASP A 39 2.89 10.54 3.86
C ASP A 39 3.93 10.05 4.86
N THR A 40 4.15 10.77 5.94
CA THR A 40 5.09 10.41 6.99
C THR A 40 4.45 10.16 8.35
N LYS A 41 3.09 10.17 8.42
CA LYS A 41 2.36 10.08 9.68
C LYS A 41 1.51 8.83 9.78
N TRP A 42 1.57 8.21 10.94
CA TRP A 42 0.64 7.17 11.34
C TRP A 42 -0.69 7.78 11.80
N TYR A 43 -1.76 7.12 11.44
CA TYR A 43 -3.13 7.42 11.86
C TYR A 43 -3.78 6.14 12.37
N LYS A 44 -4.63 6.26 13.38
CA LYS A 44 -5.50 5.16 13.79
C LYS A 44 -6.49 4.89 12.65
N LEU A 45 -6.53 3.64 12.19
CA LEU A 45 -7.47 3.24 11.15
C LEU A 45 -8.86 3.03 11.77
N VAL A 46 -9.89 3.50 11.08
CA VAL A 46 -11.30 3.36 11.49
C VAL A 46 -12.18 3.08 10.28
N ALA A 47 -13.30 2.40 10.51
CA ALA A 47 -14.29 2.12 9.46
C ALA A 47 -14.88 3.43 8.89
N GLY A 48 -15.17 3.44 7.59
CA GLY A 48 -15.61 4.61 6.84
C GLY A 48 -14.48 5.44 6.25
N ALA A 49 -13.21 5.23 6.66
CA ALA A 49 -12.06 5.83 6.01
C ALA A 49 -11.91 5.31 4.58
N ARG A 50 -11.25 6.10 3.72
CA ARG A 50 -10.99 5.76 2.32
C ARG A 50 -9.53 5.36 2.15
N ILE A 51 -9.28 4.29 1.37
CA ILE A 51 -7.93 3.92 0.98
C ILE A 51 -7.43 4.83 -0.14
N GLN A 52 -6.21 5.30 -0.02
CA GLN A 52 -5.55 6.18 -0.98
C GLN A 52 -4.27 5.55 -1.50
N GLU A 53 -3.85 5.98 -2.68
CA GLU A 53 -2.53 5.65 -3.18
C GLU A 53 -1.45 6.05 -2.19
N GLY A 54 -0.52 5.16 -1.94
CA GLY A 54 0.55 5.36 -0.98
C GLY A 54 0.22 4.93 0.45
N ASP A 55 -1.02 4.58 0.79
CA ASP A 55 -1.35 4.09 2.14
C ASP A 55 -0.61 2.79 2.46
N ILE A 56 0.02 2.75 3.62
CA ILE A 56 0.52 1.51 4.23
C ILE A 56 -0.37 1.19 5.41
N ILE A 57 -1.00 0.02 5.38
CA ILE A 57 -1.81 -0.51 6.46
C ILE A 57 -0.97 -1.49 7.28
N ASP A 58 -0.90 -1.28 8.57
CA ASP A 58 -0.27 -2.17 9.53
C ASP A 58 -1.35 -2.68 10.49
N ALA A 59 -1.68 -3.96 10.36
CA ALA A 59 -2.67 -4.65 11.17
C ALA A 59 -1.92 -5.49 12.23
N ALA A 60 -2.18 -5.22 13.50
CA ALA A 60 -1.61 -5.98 14.62
C ALA A 60 -2.18 -7.41 14.69
N ASP A 61 -1.67 -8.21 15.60
CA ASP A 61 -2.22 -9.55 15.86
C ASP A 61 -3.72 -9.47 16.20
N LYS A 62 -4.48 -10.49 15.78
CA LYS A 62 -5.93 -10.59 15.97
C LYS A 62 -6.73 -9.39 15.45
N THR A 63 -6.22 -8.72 14.44
CA THR A 63 -6.88 -7.61 13.76
C THR A 63 -7.50 -8.09 12.46
N GLN A 64 -8.69 -7.58 12.17
CA GLN A 64 -9.37 -7.78 10.90
C GLN A 64 -9.67 -6.44 10.23
N VAL A 65 -9.33 -6.34 8.95
CA VAL A 65 -9.63 -5.15 8.13
C VAL A 65 -10.27 -5.60 6.83
N GLN A 66 -11.48 -5.09 6.54
CA GLN A 66 -12.10 -5.24 5.22
C GLN A 66 -12.06 -3.92 4.47
N ILE A 67 -11.67 -4.01 3.21
CA ILE A 67 -11.74 -2.92 2.24
C ILE A 67 -12.70 -3.37 1.12
N GLU A 68 -13.77 -2.62 0.91
CA GLU A 68 -14.61 -2.77 -0.27
C GLU A 68 -14.10 -1.85 -1.37
N LEU A 69 -13.72 -2.43 -2.50
CA LEU A 69 -13.11 -1.72 -3.63
C LEU A 69 -14.17 -0.96 -4.45
N THR A 70 -13.82 0.21 -4.92
CA THR A 70 -14.77 1.14 -5.59
C THR A 70 -15.39 0.54 -6.86
N LYS A 71 -14.67 -0.33 -7.59
CA LYS A 71 -15.20 -0.99 -8.81
C LYS A 71 -15.67 -2.43 -8.60
N GLY A 72 -15.93 -2.80 -7.38
CA GLY A 72 -16.38 -4.15 -7.01
C GLY A 72 -15.24 -5.06 -6.57
N GLY A 73 -15.58 -5.90 -5.62
CA GLY A 73 -14.64 -6.78 -4.94
C GLY A 73 -14.34 -6.33 -3.53
N THR A 74 -13.70 -7.21 -2.80
CA THR A 74 -13.32 -7.02 -1.40
C THR A 74 -11.92 -7.52 -1.14
N LEU A 75 -11.28 -6.90 -0.18
CA LEU A 75 -9.98 -7.24 0.32
C LEU A 75 -10.09 -7.39 1.84
N ASN A 76 -9.90 -8.60 2.34
CA ASN A 76 -9.96 -8.92 3.75
C ASN A 76 -8.57 -9.26 4.26
N LEU A 77 -8.04 -8.44 5.15
CA LEU A 77 -6.72 -8.56 5.75
C LEU A 77 -6.86 -9.05 7.18
N VAL A 78 -6.08 -10.06 7.57
CA VAL A 78 -6.03 -10.55 8.95
C VAL A 78 -4.60 -10.44 9.46
N GLY A 79 -4.46 -9.78 10.60
CA GLY A 79 -3.16 -9.52 11.23
C GLY A 79 -2.58 -10.74 11.98
N PRO A 80 -1.25 -10.71 12.20
CA PRO A 80 -0.33 -9.62 11.90
C PRO A 80 -0.06 -9.50 10.40
N ALA A 81 -0.30 -8.32 9.83
CA ALA A 81 -0.19 -8.11 8.40
C ALA A 81 0.28 -6.70 8.04
N THR A 82 0.98 -6.58 6.93
CA THR A 82 1.36 -5.30 6.35
C THR A 82 0.90 -5.27 4.89
N PHE A 83 0.20 -4.20 4.52
CA PHE A 83 -0.38 -4.04 3.19
C PHE A 83 -0.07 -2.65 2.66
N PHE A 84 0.16 -2.52 1.36
CA PHE A 84 0.51 -1.26 0.70
C PHE A 84 -0.34 -1.04 -0.55
N ALA A 85 -1.00 0.10 -0.63
CA ALA A 85 -1.71 0.57 -1.82
C ALA A 85 -0.72 1.27 -2.75
N ALA A 86 -0.09 0.51 -3.65
CA ALA A 86 1.01 0.99 -4.49
C ALA A 86 0.54 1.92 -5.62
N ALA A 87 -0.61 1.62 -6.23
CA ALA A 87 -1.24 2.49 -7.21
C ALA A 87 -2.78 2.36 -7.14
N VAL A 88 -3.42 3.52 -7.15
CA VAL A 88 -4.87 3.69 -7.25
C VAL A 88 -5.12 4.68 -8.40
N PRO A 89 -5.03 4.20 -9.67
CA PRO A 89 -5.06 5.08 -10.83
C PRO A 89 -6.43 5.72 -11.01
N MET A 90 -6.49 7.02 -10.88
CA MET A 90 -7.72 7.79 -11.00
C MET A 90 -7.68 8.74 -12.18
N ARG A 91 -8.82 8.86 -12.86
CA ARG A 91 -9.02 9.83 -13.94
C ARG A 91 -10.42 10.44 -13.81
N ASN A 92 -10.52 11.76 -13.68
CA ASN A 92 -11.80 12.46 -13.48
C ASN A 92 -12.62 11.86 -12.31
N ASP A 93 -11.98 11.65 -11.18
CA ASP A 93 -12.58 11.05 -9.96
C ASP A 93 -13.16 9.63 -10.14
N GLN A 94 -12.74 8.94 -11.19
CA GLN A 94 -13.10 7.54 -11.43
C GLN A 94 -11.84 6.67 -11.51
N LEU A 95 -11.94 5.46 -10.98
CA LEU A 95 -10.87 4.46 -11.09
C LEU A 95 -10.69 4.12 -12.59
N ALA A 96 -9.49 4.33 -13.12
CA ALA A 96 -9.18 4.25 -14.56
C ALA A 96 -8.01 3.30 -14.83
N GLY A 97 -8.05 2.08 -14.32
CA GLY A 97 -7.00 1.10 -14.57
C GLY A 97 -6.90 0.05 -13.48
N THR A 98 -5.83 -0.70 -13.50
CA THR A 98 -5.52 -1.77 -12.55
C THR A 98 -5.13 -1.19 -11.19
N LEU A 99 -5.77 -1.66 -10.13
CA LEU A 99 -5.34 -1.40 -8.76
C LEU A 99 -4.06 -2.19 -8.48
N GLU A 100 -3.02 -1.52 -7.96
CA GLU A 100 -1.80 -2.18 -7.58
C GLU A 100 -1.62 -2.15 -6.07
N PHE A 101 -1.49 -3.33 -5.50
CA PHE A 101 -1.28 -3.55 -4.09
C PHE A 101 -0.01 -4.36 -3.84
N ALA A 102 0.52 -4.27 -2.63
CA ALA A 102 1.54 -5.18 -2.14
C ALA A 102 1.18 -5.72 -0.76
N LEU A 103 1.47 -6.99 -0.56
CA LEU A 103 1.33 -7.70 0.72
C LEU A 103 2.71 -8.26 1.10
N PRO A 104 3.52 -7.53 1.87
CA PRO A 104 4.81 -8.01 2.36
C PRO A 104 4.70 -9.20 3.31
N ARG A 105 3.62 -9.24 4.12
CA ARG A 105 3.34 -10.33 5.06
C ARG A 105 1.89 -10.33 5.50
N GLY A 106 1.42 -11.50 5.92
CA GLY A 106 0.11 -11.69 6.56
C GLY A 106 -0.88 -12.47 5.72
N TRP A 107 -2.09 -12.60 6.23
CA TRP A 107 -3.20 -13.26 5.58
C TRP A 107 -4.07 -12.27 4.84
N LEU A 108 -4.46 -12.64 3.62
CA LEU A 108 -5.33 -11.86 2.77
C LEU A 108 -6.32 -12.76 2.03
N LYS A 109 -7.60 -12.38 2.02
CA LYS A 109 -8.57 -12.86 1.02
C LYS A 109 -8.90 -11.71 0.08
N LEU A 110 -8.69 -11.94 -1.20
CA LEU A 110 -8.99 -10.98 -2.26
C LEU A 110 -10.09 -11.57 -3.14
N ALA A 111 -11.23 -10.90 -3.20
CA ALA A 111 -12.26 -11.15 -4.17
C ALA A 111 -12.30 -9.98 -5.15
N ALA A 112 -11.95 -10.20 -6.41
CA ALA A 112 -12.11 -9.24 -7.49
C ALA A 112 -13.32 -9.60 -8.32
N LYS A 113 -14.07 -8.59 -8.73
CA LYS A 113 -15.20 -8.73 -9.66
C LYS A 113 -15.22 -7.50 -10.56
N THR A 114 -14.18 -7.36 -11.38
CA THR A 114 -13.99 -6.16 -12.20
C THR A 114 -13.84 -6.56 -13.67
N ALA A 115 -14.77 -6.12 -14.50
CA ALA A 115 -14.68 -6.36 -15.94
C ALA A 115 -13.53 -5.56 -16.58
N ASP A 116 -13.25 -4.34 -16.10
CA ASP A 116 -12.38 -3.38 -16.80
C ASP A 116 -11.10 -2.99 -16.01
N ALA A 117 -11.04 -3.30 -14.72
CA ALA A 117 -9.92 -2.92 -13.87
C ALA A 117 -9.51 -4.13 -13.02
N GLY A 118 -8.43 -4.79 -13.39
CA GLY A 118 -7.88 -5.88 -12.59
C GLY A 118 -7.28 -5.39 -11.26
N VAL A 119 -6.99 -6.34 -10.41
CA VAL A 119 -6.18 -6.13 -9.21
C VAL A 119 -4.85 -6.83 -9.41
N ARG A 120 -3.76 -6.08 -9.31
CA ARG A 120 -2.40 -6.60 -9.28
C ARG A 120 -1.92 -6.60 -7.83
N LEU A 121 -1.57 -7.77 -7.32
CA LEU A 121 -1.06 -7.94 -5.97
C LEU A 121 0.37 -8.47 -6.01
N ARG A 122 1.30 -7.73 -5.42
CA ARG A 122 2.71 -8.12 -5.30
C ARG A 122 3.00 -8.65 -3.90
N SER A 123 3.58 -9.83 -3.84
CA SER A 123 4.24 -10.39 -2.65
C SER A 123 5.77 -10.31 -2.80
N PRO A 124 6.56 -10.65 -1.77
CA PRO A 124 8.02 -10.71 -1.89
C PRO A 124 8.52 -11.69 -2.96
N VAL A 125 7.78 -12.75 -3.26
CA VAL A 125 8.23 -13.86 -4.12
C VAL A 125 7.40 -14.05 -5.39
N ALA A 126 6.24 -13.38 -5.53
CA ALA A 126 5.37 -13.51 -6.70
C ALA A 126 4.51 -12.27 -6.93
N VAL A 127 3.98 -12.16 -8.14
CA VAL A 127 3.00 -11.15 -8.54
C VAL A 127 1.76 -11.85 -9.07
N LEU A 128 0.60 -11.42 -8.60
CA LEU A 128 -0.70 -11.94 -9.01
C LEU A 128 -1.46 -10.88 -9.78
N ASN A 129 -2.15 -11.30 -10.85
CA ASN A 129 -3.11 -10.47 -11.56
C ASN A 129 -4.47 -11.18 -11.52
N LEU A 130 -5.45 -10.52 -10.91
CA LEU A 130 -6.81 -11.04 -10.72
C LEU A 130 -7.82 -10.08 -11.34
N HIS A 131 -8.68 -10.58 -12.20
CA HIS A 131 -9.80 -9.82 -12.82
C HIS A 131 -11.14 -10.27 -12.27
N ASP A 132 -11.38 -11.58 -12.20
CA ASP A 132 -12.60 -12.17 -11.66
C ASP A 132 -12.25 -13.46 -10.92
N GLY A 133 -12.57 -13.50 -9.64
CA GLY A 133 -12.29 -14.66 -8.79
C GLY A 133 -12.03 -14.31 -7.34
N VAL A 134 -11.76 -15.34 -6.57
CA VAL A 134 -11.46 -15.25 -5.13
C VAL A 134 -10.21 -16.07 -4.81
N VAL A 135 -9.27 -15.43 -4.15
CA VAL A 135 -8.04 -16.10 -3.66
C VAL A 135 -7.84 -15.83 -2.19
N VAL A 136 -7.34 -16.83 -1.47
CA VAL A 136 -6.85 -16.71 -0.10
C VAL A 136 -5.35 -16.90 -0.11
N MET A 137 -4.62 -16.03 0.56
CA MET A 137 -3.17 -16.01 0.56
C MET A 137 -2.62 -15.89 1.97
N HIS A 138 -1.52 -16.59 2.19
CA HIS A 138 -0.63 -16.39 3.32
C HIS A 138 0.75 -16.00 2.81
N ILE A 139 1.24 -14.84 3.24
CA ILE A 139 2.52 -14.30 2.81
C ILE A 139 3.43 -14.13 4.01
N GLU A 140 4.62 -14.69 3.90
CA GLU A 140 5.76 -14.47 4.77
C GLU A 140 6.88 -13.79 3.99
N PRO A 141 7.93 -13.24 4.63
CA PRO A 141 8.99 -12.50 3.92
C PRO A 141 9.65 -13.28 2.78
N ASN A 142 9.71 -14.60 2.89
CA ASN A 142 10.40 -15.48 1.93
C ASN A 142 9.47 -16.54 1.29
N SER A 143 8.18 -16.50 1.55
CA SER A 143 7.24 -17.50 1.02
C SER A 143 5.85 -16.92 0.75
N MET A 144 5.15 -17.60 -0.12
CA MET A 144 3.76 -17.37 -0.45
C MET A 144 3.05 -18.71 -0.54
N GLU A 145 1.89 -18.78 0.07
CA GLU A 145 0.90 -19.82 -0.10
C GLU A 145 -0.39 -19.19 -0.60
N MET A 146 -1.04 -19.79 -1.57
CA MET A 146 -2.26 -19.27 -2.15
C MET A 146 -3.21 -20.41 -2.53
N PHE A 147 -4.48 -20.23 -2.23
CA PHE A 147 -5.57 -21.09 -2.69
C PHE A 147 -6.56 -20.28 -3.52
N VAL A 148 -6.90 -20.78 -4.71
CA VAL A 148 -7.90 -20.18 -5.60
C VAL A 148 -9.26 -20.77 -5.26
N GLU A 149 -10.11 -20.03 -4.57
CA GLU A 149 -11.47 -20.48 -4.21
C GLU A 149 -12.39 -20.49 -5.45
N SER A 150 -12.28 -19.46 -6.30
CA SER A 150 -13.09 -19.37 -7.53
C SER A 150 -12.39 -18.53 -8.60
N GLY A 151 -12.81 -18.71 -9.86
CA GLY A 151 -12.25 -17.98 -10.99
C GLY A 151 -10.87 -18.45 -11.41
N ALA A 152 -10.06 -17.51 -11.91
CA ALA A 152 -8.69 -17.76 -12.33
C ALA A 152 -7.79 -16.57 -11.95
N VAL A 153 -6.54 -16.87 -11.64
CA VAL A 153 -5.52 -15.86 -11.33
C VAL A 153 -4.25 -16.15 -12.13
N ASN A 154 -3.68 -15.11 -12.69
CA ASN A 154 -2.40 -15.19 -13.34
C ASN A 154 -1.30 -14.89 -12.33
N ILE A 155 -0.35 -15.82 -12.16
CA ILE A 155 0.77 -15.74 -11.21
C ILE A 155 2.06 -15.62 -12.01
N ALA A 156 2.87 -14.61 -11.68
CA ALA A 156 4.22 -14.49 -12.17
C ALA A 156 5.20 -14.60 -10.99
N GLU A 157 6.28 -15.35 -11.14
CA GLU A 157 7.35 -15.37 -10.15
C GLU A 157 8.05 -14.00 -10.10
N SER A 158 8.34 -13.48 -8.91
CA SER A 158 9.19 -12.29 -8.78
C SER A 158 10.64 -12.69 -9.00
N GLY A 159 11.22 -12.22 -10.09
CA GLY A 159 12.63 -12.40 -10.42
C GLY A 159 13.53 -11.36 -9.76
N ALA A 160 14.83 -11.59 -9.81
CA ALA A 160 15.85 -10.65 -9.35
C ALA A 160 15.71 -9.29 -10.05
N GLY A 161 15.80 -8.19 -9.29
CA GLY A 161 15.66 -6.83 -9.83
C GLY A 161 14.23 -6.39 -10.14
N GLY A 162 13.20 -7.12 -9.66
CA GLY A 162 11.79 -6.73 -9.80
C GLY A 162 11.20 -7.02 -11.19
N LYS A 163 11.87 -7.81 -12.02
CA LYS A 163 11.30 -8.31 -13.26
C LYS A 163 10.43 -9.51 -12.99
N ASP A 164 9.27 -9.54 -13.64
CA ASP A 164 8.35 -10.68 -13.54
C ASP A 164 8.97 -11.87 -14.32
N GLY A 165 8.95 -13.05 -13.69
CA GLY A 165 9.47 -14.31 -14.25
C GLY A 165 8.43 -15.06 -15.09
N ALA A 166 8.51 -16.40 -15.08
CA ALA A 166 7.54 -17.25 -15.75
C ALA A 166 6.12 -17.02 -15.21
N THR A 167 5.15 -17.04 -16.10
CA THR A 167 3.75 -16.77 -15.80
C THR A 167 2.93 -18.06 -15.87
N HIS A 168 2.04 -18.26 -14.90
CA HIS A 168 1.18 -19.43 -14.78
C HIS A 168 -0.27 -19.00 -14.55
N ASP A 169 -1.22 -19.75 -15.09
CA ASP A 169 -2.64 -19.54 -14.85
C ASP A 169 -3.13 -20.54 -13.79
N ALA A 170 -3.41 -20.04 -12.61
CA ALA A 170 -3.99 -20.81 -11.51
C ALA A 170 -5.52 -20.78 -11.60
N LYS A 171 -6.14 -21.93 -11.36
CA LYS A 171 -7.58 -22.16 -11.52
C LYS A 171 -8.25 -22.48 -10.19
N SER A 172 -9.56 -22.31 -10.16
CA SER A 172 -10.39 -22.67 -9.00
C SER A 172 -10.06 -24.07 -8.48
N GLY A 173 -9.89 -24.20 -7.16
CA GLY A 173 -9.56 -25.42 -6.46
C GLY A 173 -8.05 -25.71 -6.38
N GLU A 174 -7.20 -24.96 -7.08
CA GLU A 174 -5.76 -25.15 -7.04
C GLU A 174 -5.12 -24.40 -5.88
N TYR A 175 -4.15 -25.05 -5.27
CA TYR A 175 -3.24 -24.45 -4.30
C TYR A 175 -1.87 -24.24 -4.92
N TRP A 176 -1.26 -23.10 -4.65
CA TRP A 176 0.03 -22.69 -5.16
C TRP A 176 0.93 -22.23 -4.02
N ALA A 177 2.18 -22.68 -4.04
CA ALA A 177 3.18 -22.31 -3.05
C ALA A 177 4.50 -21.92 -3.71
N ARG A 178 5.17 -20.93 -3.13
CA ARG A 178 6.47 -20.42 -3.56
C ARG A 178 7.29 -20.06 -2.32
N SER A 179 8.55 -20.45 -2.29
CA SER A 179 9.51 -19.89 -1.32
C SER A 179 10.76 -19.38 -2.04
N ALA A 180 11.57 -18.57 -1.36
CA ALA A 180 12.75 -17.97 -1.97
C ALA A 180 13.77 -19.02 -2.48
N ASP A 181 13.80 -20.18 -1.83
CA ASP A 181 14.70 -21.31 -2.11
C ASP A 181 14.07 -22.41 -2.98
N ARG A 182 12.76 -22.30 -3.30
CA ARG A 182 12.03 -23.31 -4.08
C ARG A 182 11.20 -22.64 -5.17
N PRO A 183 11.14 -23.23 -6.37
CA PRO A 183 10.30 -22.73 -7.46
C PRO A 183 8.82 -22.79 -7.09
N LEU A 184 8.02 -22.08 -7.86
CA LEU A 184 6.57 -22.13 -7.78
C LEU A 184 6.08 -23.56 -8.02
N SER A 185 5.24 -24.06 -7.12
CA SER A 185 4.64 -25.38 -7.17
C SER A 185 3.12 -25.29 -7.04
N THR A 186 2.42 -26.30 -7.57
CA THR A 186 0.97 -26.36 -7.52
C THR A 186 0.49 -27.73 -7.05
N GLU A 187 -0.63 -27.72 -6.32
CA GLU A 187 -1.37 -28.90 -5.90
C GLU A 187 -2.85 -28.73 -6.21
N ARG A 188 -3.56 -29.81 -6.46
CA ARG A 188 -4.99 -29.81 -6.79
C ARG A 188 -5.90 -29.42 -5.61
N ARG A 189 -5.37 -29.41 -4.40
CA ARG A 189 -6.11 -29.08 -3.16
C ARG A 189 -5.19 -28.39 -2.20
N ALA A 190 -5.75 -27.49 -1.40
CA ALA A 190 -5.03 -26.89 -0.29
C ALA A 190 -4.62 -27.97 0.73
N PRO A 191 -3.35 -28.02 1.15
CA PRO A 191 -2.87 -28.96 2.16
C PRO A 191 -3.51 -28.66 3.52
N SER A 192 -3.70 -29.74 4.33
CA SER A 192 -4.32 -29.60 5.65
C SER A 192 -3.66 -28.58 6.56
N PRO A 193 -2.33 -28.41 6.58
CA PRO A 193 -1.68 -27.36 7.40
C PRO A 193 -2.10 -25.95 7.01
N PHE A 194 -2.21 -25.64 5.70
CA PHE A 194 -2.68 -24.33 5.22
C PHE A 194 -4.11 -24.06 5.66
N VAL A 195 -5.01 -25.05 5.49
CA VAL A 195 -6.42 -24.93 5.88
C VAL A 195 -6.55 -24.76 7.40
N ALA A 196 -5.78 -25.52 8.19
CA ALA A 196 -5.81 -25.43 9.65
C ALA A 196 -5.23 -24.11 10.19
N ALA A 197 -4.30 -23.50 9.48
CA ALA A 197 -3.70 -22.20 9.83
C ALA A 197 -4.54 -21.01 9.37
N MET A 198 -5.49 -21.23 8.45
CA MET A 198 -6.30 -20.15 7.89
C MET A 198 -7.18 -19.49 8.98
N PRO A 199 -7.11 -18.17 9.13
CA PRO A 199 -7.97 -17.45 10.07
C PRO A 199 -9.46 -17.63 9.75
N HIS A 200 -10.28 -17.88 10.77
CA HIS A 200 -11.74 -18.08 10.60
C HIS A 200 -12.41 -16.93 9.86
N HIS A 201 -11.95 -15.71 10.07
CA HIS A 201 -12.46 -14.51 9.39
C HIS A 201 -12.28 -14.52 7.85
N LEU A 202 -11.45 -15.41 7.30
CA LEU A 202 -11.30 -15.60 5.87
C LEU A 202 -12.17 -16.74 5.32
N ILE A 203 -12.71 -17.59 6.18
CA ILE A 203 -13.57 -18.72 5.80
C ILE A 203 -14.98 -18.21 5.50
N ASP A 204 -15.55 -17.45 6.42
CA ASP A 204 -16.91 -16.93 6.28
C ASP A 204 -16.93 -15.61 5.48
N PRO A 205 -17.89 -15.44 4.57
CA PRO A 205 -18.01 -14.19 3.82
C PRO A 205 -18.47 -13.06 4.74
N LEU A 206 -17.74 -11.95 4.72
CA LEU A 206 -18.11 -10.74 5.43
C LEU A 206 -19.16 -9.94 4.65
N PRO A 207 -20.04 -9.20 5.33
CA PRO A 207 -21.05 -8.40 4.67
C PRO A 207 -20.44 -7.23 3.90
N ASN A 208 -21.02 -6.91 2.74
CA ASN A 208 -20.70 -5.69 1.99
C ASN A 208 -21.55 -4.55 2.56
N ILE A 209 -20.90 -3.59 3.20
CA ILE A 209 -21.56 -2.48 3.90
C ILE A 209 -21.04 -1.10 3.50
N ALA A 210 -20.27 -0.98 2.40
CA ALA A 210 -19.74 0.30 1.90
C ALA A 210 -20.83 1.36 1.69
N ALA A 211 -22.04 0.93 1.30
CA ALA A 211 -23.18 1.84 1.14
C ALA A 211 -23.50 2.65 2.41
N ARG A 212 -23.22 2.12 3.60
CA ARG A 212 -23.39 2.84 4.88
C ARG A 212 -22.47 4.04 5.04
N TYR A 213 -21.35 4.04 4.31
CA TYR A 213 -20.31 5.07 4.38
C TYR A 213 -20.30 6.00 3.15
N LYS A 214 -21.29 5.90 2.25
CA LYS A 214 -21.34 6.67 1.01
C LYS A 214 -21.26 8.18 1.27
N ASP A 215 -21.99 8.65 2.25
CA ASP A 215 -22.10 10.07 2.59
C ASP A 215 -21.32 10.42 3.88
N VAL A 216 -20.60 9.45 4.43
CA VAL A 216 -19.80 9.63 5.64
C VAL A 216 -18.38 10.03 5.26
N ARG A 217 -17.91 11.15 5.82
CA ARG A 217 -16.53 11.61 5.71
C ARG A 217 -15.84 11.40 7.04
N VAL A 218 -14.98 10.40 7.08
CA VAL A 218 -14.16 10.13 8.24
C VAL A 218 -12.83 10.85 8.08
N GLN A 219 -12.51 11.71 9.03
CA GLN A 219 -11.17 12.26 9.16
C GLN A 219 -10.35 11.37 10.10
N LEU A 220 -9.23 10.90 9.59
CA LEU A 220 -8.30 10.13 10.40
C LEU A 220 -7.57 11.04 11.39
N VAL A 221 -7.45 10.58 12.63
CA VAL A 221 -6.71 11.31 13.68
C VAL A 221 -5.24 10.92 13.59
N PRO A 222 -4.34 11.91 13.42
CA PRO A 222 -2.90 11.63 13.42
C PRO A 222 -2.45 11.15 14.79
N ASP A 223 -1.59 10.15 14.80
CA ASP A 223 -0.95 9.61 15.99
C ASP A 223 0.46 10.17 16.13
N ARG A 224 1.38 9.75 15.28
CA ARG A 224 2.78 10.18 15.30
C ARG A 224 3.44 10.06 13.93
N ASP A 225 4.60 10.64 13.81
CA ASP A 225 5.44 10.44 12.63
C ASP A 225 6.06 9.04 12.61
N ILE A 226 6.38 8.56 11.39
CA ILE A 226 7.11 7.31 11.20
C ILE A 226 8.54 7.43 11.76
N THR A 227 8.99 6.39 12.45
CA THR A 227 10.38 6.26 12.90
C THR A 227 11.28 5.71 11.78
N TYR A 228 12.61 5.88 11.92
CA TYR A 228 13.56 5.29 10.97
C TYR A 228 13.45 3.77 10.90
N ALA A 229 13.31 3.10 12.03
CA ALA A 229 13.16 1.64 12.09
C ALA A 229 11.93 1.14 11.30
N GLU A 230 10.81 1.84 11.41
CA GLU A 230 9.59 1.51 10.64
C GLU A 230 9.71 1.85 9.16
N ALA A 231 10.50 2.87 8.80
CA ALA A 231 10.75 3.26 7.41
C ALA A 231 11.73 2.31 6.69
N THR A 232 12.66 1.70 7.42
CA THR A 232 13.76 0.88 6.88
C THR A 232 13.31 -0.23 5.93
N PRO A 233 12.27 -1.05 6.19
CA PRO A 233 11.80 -2.07 5.25
C PRO A 233 11.38 -1.50 3.89
N TRP A 234 10.81 -0.31 3.89
CA TRP A 234 10.37 0.40 2.69
C TRP A 234 11.52 1.05 1.93
N LEU A 235 12.50 1.58 2.66
CA LEU A 235 13.71 2.18 2.09
C LEU A 235 14.62 1.14 1.45
N ASN A 236 14.55 -0.11 1.85
CA ASN A 236 15.34 -1.23 1.32
C ASN A 236 14.53 -2.17 0.42
N GLY A 237 13.24 -1.91 0.25
CA GLY A 237 12.32 -2.74 -0.52
C GLY A 237 12.22 -2.37 -2.01
N PRO A 238 11.35 -3.04 -2.75
CA PRO A 238 11.17 -2.84 -4.20
C PRO A 238 10.65 -1.43 -4.57
N TYR A 239 10.04 -0.73 -3.63
CA TYR A 239 9.52 0.64 -3.81
C TYR A 239 10.47 1.73 -3.31
N ARG A 240 11.75 1.39 -3.07
CA ARG A 240 12.79 2.27 -2.51
C ARG A 240 12.73 3.72 -3.04
N LYS A 241 12.73 3.89 -4.38
CA LYS A 241 12.76 5.24 -4.99
C LYS A 241 11.60 6.12 -4.55
N SER A 242 10.40 5.55 -4.48
CA SER A 242 9.20 6.23 -4.03
C SER A 242 9.30 6.62 -2.55
N PHE A 243 9.77 5.69 -1.71
CA PHE A 243 9.88 5.92 -0.28
C PHE A 243 11.02 6.85 0.11
N LEU A 244 12.14 6.86 -0.61
CA LEU A 244 13.19 7.87 -0.41
C LEU A 244 12.64 9.29 -0.63
N LYS A 245 11.86 9.50 -1.68
CA LYS A 245 11.20 10.79 -1.94
C LYS A 245 10.18 11.11 -0.84
N ARG A 246 9.33 10.15 -0.49
CA ARG A 246 8.24 10.31 0.48
C ARG A 246 8.75 10.63 1.88
N PHE A 247 9.80 9.95 2.34
CA PHE A 247 10.36 10.14 3.68
C PHE A 247 11.44 11.21 3.75
N GLY A 248 11.80 11.85 2.62
CA GLY A 248 12.73 12.97 2.59
C GLY A 248 12.43 14.08 3.61
N PRO A 249 11.18 14.53 3.83
CA PRO A 249 10.85 15.51 4.85
C PRO A 249 11.25 15.11 6.29
N ARG A 250 11.34 13.80 6.58
CA ARG A 250 11.76 13.29 7.88
C ARG A 250 13.24 13.56 8.20
N LEU A 251 14.05 13.88 7.20
CA LEU A 251 15.45 14.31 7.41
C LEU A 251 15.58 15.62 8.20
N GLN A 252 14.50 16.36 8.38
CA GLN A 252 14.46 17.53 9.25
C GLN A 252 14.37 17.16 10.75
N ASP A 253 13.86 15.97 11.04
CA ASP A 253 13.81 15.44 12.40
C ASP A 253 15.18 14.91 12.83
N ARG A 254 15.63 15.33 14.01
CA ARG A 254 17.00 15.05 14.49
C ARG A 254 17.28 13.56 14.69
N GLU A 255 16.32 12.83 15.24
CA GLU A 255 16.48 11.40 15.54
C GLU A 255 16.48 10.57 14.26
N PHE A 256 15.51 10.83 13.37
CA PHE A 256 15.43 10.18 12.07
C PHE A 256 16.68 10.46 11.24
N ARG A 257 17.11 11.73 11.16
CA ARG A 257 18.32 12.15 10.45
C ARG A 257 19.56 11.46 11.01
N GLY A 258 19.75 11.45 12.33
CA GLY A 258 20.91 10.80 12.98
C GLY A 258 20.98 9.30 12.65
N SER A 259 19.82 8.63 12.59
CA SER A 259 19.75 7.21 12.19
C SER A 259 20.11 7.01 10.71
N VAL A 260 19.71 7.93 9.83
CA VAL A 260 20.10 7.90 8.41
C VAL A 260 21.59 8.16 8.25
N GLU A 261 22.16 9.16 8.94
CA GLU A 261 23.59 9.48 8.90
C GLU A 261 24.46 8.30 9.36
N ALA A 262 24.03 7.58 10.41
CA ALA A 262 24.69 6.36 10.86
C ALA A 262 24.70 5.23 9.82
N ASN A 263 23.77 5.27 8.85
CA ASN A 263 23.60 4.27 7.80
C ASN A 263 23.76 4.88 6.39
N ILE A 264 24.43 6.01 6.25
CA ILE A 264 24.43 6.84 5.04
C ILE A 264 24.95 6.11 3.78
N ALA A 265 25.84 5.14 3.95
CA ALA A 265 26.34 4.32 2.85
C ALA A 265 25.22 3.56 2.09
N HIS A 266 24.11 3.30 2.74
CA HIS A 266 22.93 2.67 2.14
C HIS A 266 22.03 3.67 1.39
N TYR A 267 22.25 4.99 1.59
CA TYR A 267 21.38 6.06 1.08
C TYR A 267 22.18 7.15 0.33
N PRO A 268 22.86 6.79 -0.78
CA PRO A 268 23.65 7.78 -1.53
C PRO A 268 22.82 8.94 -2.08
N GLU A 269 21.49 8.74 -2.26
CA GLU A 269 20.56 9.78 -2.66
C GLU A 269 20.41 10.84 -1.55
N TRP A 270 20.32 10.41 -0.31
CA TRP A 270 20.21 11.31 0.85
C TRP A 270 21.56 11.86 1.29
N ASP A 271 22.67 11.16 1.05
CA ASP A 271 24.00 11.71 1.31
C ASP A 271 24.24 13.01 0.52
N ARG A 272 23.77 13.07 -0.73
CA ARG A 272 23.82 14.29 -1.53
C ARG A 272 22.97 15.44 -0.96
N VAL A 273 21.88 15.12 -0.30
CA VAL A 273 21.00 16.11 0.33
C VAL A 273 21.56 16.62 1.66
N LEU A 274 22.12 15.70 2.45
CA LEU A 274 22.64 15.99 3.79
C LEU A 274 24.04 16.60 3.76
N HIS A 275 24.83 16.25 2.73
CA HIS A 275 26.24 16.64 2.60
C HIS A 275 26.55 17.19 1.18
N PRO A 276 25.85 18.25 0.73
CA PRO A 276 26.03 18.77 -0.63
C PRO A 276 27.47 19.22 -0.88
N GLU A 277 28.21 19.65 0.16
CA GLU A 277 29.59 20.07 0.10
C GLU A 277 30.54 18.98 -0.43
N LYS A 278 30.23 17.71 -0.23
CA LYS A 278 31.03 16.58 -0.75
C LYS A 278 30.98 16.46 -2.28
N TYR A 279 29.92 17.02 -2.89
CA TYR A 279 29.60 16.86 -4.32
C TYR A 279 29.78 18.15 -5.13
N LEU A 280 30.20 19.25 -4.47
CA LEU A 280 30.54 20.49 -5.17
C LEU A 280 31.88 20.32 -5.91
N PRO A 281 32.05 20.90 -7.11
CA PRO A 281 33.31 20.93 -7.78
C PRO A 281 34.33 21.66 -6.89
N LYS A 282 35.49 21.05 -6.68
CA LYS A 282 36.59 21.72 -5.96
C LYS A 282 36.95 23.00 -6.71
N SER A 283 36.89 24.16 -6.06
CA SER A 283 37.40 25.40 -6.63
C SER A 283 38.84 25.20 -7.10
N PRO A 284 39.17 25.68 -8.32
CA PRO A 284 40.55 25.65 -8.79
C PRO A 284 41.45 26.36 -7.76
N ALA A 285 42.56 25.74 -7.43
CA ALA A 285 43.53 26.36 -6.54
C ALA A 285 43.92 27.73 -7.09
N PRO A 286 44.09 28.77 -6.24
CA PRO A 286 44.56 30.06 -6.72
C PRO A 286 45.89 29.88 -7.45
N ALA A 287 45.97 30.37 -8.71
CA ALA A 287 47.21 30.39 -9.47
C ALA A 287 48.26 31.22 -8.71
N THR A 288 49.32 30.59 -8.26
CA THR A 288 50.51 31.21 -7.68
C THR A 288 51.35 31.85 -8.74
#